data_12d48e1cf1f06214c486c9ca675dcc76
#
_entry.id   12d48e1cf1f06214c486c9ca675dcc76
#
_cell.length_a   1.000
_cell.length_b   1.000
_cell.length_c   1.000
_cell.angle_alpha   90.00
_cell.angle_beta   90.00
_cell.angle_gamma   90.00
#
_symmetry.space_group_name_H-M   'P 1'
#
loop_
_entity.id
_entity.type
_entity.pdbx_description
1 polymer ?
#
loop_
_entity_poly.entity_id
_entity_poly.type
_entity_poly.pdbx_seq_one_letter_code
_entity_poly.pdbx_strand_id
1 'polypeptide(L)'
;MTENFSEIINEETAPQKLLQWSGEYERTCGHKPLALIHSYGCQQNVSDGEKIKGMLSKVGYEFTSDVNEAQLILYNTCAVRENAEDKVFGKLGDLKHLKENNPELIIGICGCMAQQKHVAEKIKKTYRQVDLVFGTFAYNDMYNMLWEIISKHDRIFNLSENHVDINEDFLQLRDDKIRAFVPIMYGCNNFCTYCIVPYVLSLIHI
;
A
#
# COMPACT_ATOMS: atom_id res chain seq x y z
N MET A 1 -29.88 40.20 -6.57
CA MET A 1 -28.87 39.22 -6.91
C MET A 1 -28.54 38.49 -5.61
N THR A 2 -29.26 37.42 -5.37
CA THR A 2 -29.06 36.55 -4.21
C THR A 2 -28.39 35.28 -4.74
N GLU A 3 -27.04 35.24 -4.63
CA GLU A 3 -26.29 34.03 -4.96
C GLU A 3 -26.59 32.98 -3.91
N ASN A 4 -27.07 31.84 -4.39
CA ASN A 4 -27.30 30.61 -3.63
C ASN A 4 -25.98 30.08 -3.06
N PHE A 5 -25.73 30.26 -1.78
CA PHE A 5 -24.65 29.65 -0.99
C PHE A 5 -25.09 28.32 -0.35
N SER A 6 -25.86 27.52 -1.05
CA SER A 6 -26.34 26.25 -0.54
C SER A 6 -26.10 25.17 -1.57
N GLU A 7 -24.86 24.65 -1.61
CA GLU A 7 -24.50 23.29 -2.07
C GLU A 7 -22.95 23.12 -2.11
N ILE A 8 -22.28 23.45 -1.01
CA ILE A 8 -21.02 22.75 -0.73
C ILE A 8 -21.44 21.44 -0.05
N ILE A 9 -21.79 20.46 -0.85
CA ILE A 9 -21.87 19.08 -0.39
C ILE A 9 -20.46 18.74 0.05
N ASN A 10 -20.23 18.64 1.35
CA ASN A 10 -19.00 18.11 1.93
C ASN A 10 -18.91 16.63 1.52
N GLU A 11 -18.37 16.35 0.34
CA GLU A 11 -18.02 14.97 -0.01
C GLU A 11 -16.96 14.51 0.98
N GLU A 12 -17.31 13.54 1.81
CA GLU A 12 -16.37 12.94 2.75
C GLU A 12 -15.15 12.41 2.00
N THR A 13 -13.97 12.78 2.47
CA THR A 13 -12.70 12.30 1.89
C THR A 13 -12.51 10.81 2.13
N ALA A 14 -11.73 10.13 1.29
CA ALA A 14 -11.46 8.70 1.46
C ALA A 14 -10.91 8.33 2.86
N PRO A 15 -10.01 9.11 3.49
CA PRO A 15 -9.62 8.85 4.88
C PRO A 15 -10.78 8.90 5.88
N GLN A 16 -11.73 9.83 5.72
CA GLN A 16 -12.90 9.93 6.61
C GLN A 16 -13.82 8.73 6.43
N LYS A 17 -14.08 8.32 5.19
CA LYS A 17 -14.88 7.13 4.87
C LYS A 17 -14.25 5.85 5.43
N LEU A 18 -12.94 5.69 5.30
CA LEU A 18 -12.20 4.55 5.86
C LEU A 18 -12.25 4.53 7.39
N LEU A 19 -12.13 5.70 8.04
CA LEU A 19 -12.21 5.81 9.50
C LEU A 19 -13.63 5.46 10.00
N GLN A 20 -14.67 5.89 9.30
CA GLN A 20 -16.04 5.52 9.60
C GLN A 20 -16.25 4.01 9.44
N TRP A 21 -15.81 3.43 8.32
CA TRP A 21 -15.88 2.01 8.07
C TRP A 21 -15.16 1.20 9.15
N SER A 22 -13.96 1.60 9.56
CA SER A 22 -13.21 0.90 10.62
C SER A 22 -13.92 0.96 11.97
N GLY A 23 -14.60 2.09 12.28
CA GLY A 23 -15.43 2.21 13.49
C GLY A 23 -16.70 1.35 13.43
N GLU A 24 -17.30 1.15 12.27
CA GLU A 24 -18.43 0.23 12.06
C GLU A 24 -17.98 -1.22 12.16
N TYR A 25 -16.81 -1.54 11.61
CA TYR A 25 -16.18 -2.85 11.73
C TYR A 25 -15.92 -3.20 13.21
N GLU A 26 -15.32 -2.28 13.98
CA GLU A 26 -15.05 -2.48 15.41
C GLU A 26 -16.33 -2.71 16.21
N ARG A 27 -17.41 -1.98 15.92
CA ARG A 27 -18.72 -2.20 16.58
C ARG A 27 -19.33 -3.56 16.27
N THR A 28 -19.09 -4.08 15.06
CA THR A 28 -19.68 -5.32 14.59
C THR A 28 -18.87 -6.55 15.04
N CYS A 29 -17.54 -6.45 14.94
CA CYS A 29 -16.62 -7.56 15.19
C CYS A 29 -16.03 -7.56 16.62
N GLY A 30 -16.15 -6.43 17.35
CA GLY A 30 -15.61 -6.28 18.70
C GLY A 30 -14.12 -5.95 18.76
N HIS A 31 -13.47 -5.78 17.63
CA HIS A 31 -12.08 -5.36 17.50
C HIS A 31 -11.89 -4.54 16.21
N LYS A 32 -10.83 -3.73 16.15
CA LYS A 32 -10.48 -2.97 14.96
C LYS A 32 -10.03 -3.87 13.83
N PRO A 33 -10.13 -3.41 12.57
CA PRO A 33 -9.57 -4.14 11.44
C PRO A 33 -8.04 -4.26 11.58
N LEU A 34 -7.51 -5.45 11.33
CA LEU A 34 -6.09 -5.76 11.46
C LEU A 34 -5.41 -5.76 10.09
N ALA A 35 -4.24 -5.10 10.02
CA ALA A 35 -3.41 -5.12 8.83
C ALA A 35 -2.08 -5.85 9.10
N LEU A 36 -1.68 -6.69 8.18
CA LEU A 36 -0.37 -7.29 8.12
C LEU A 36 0.45 -6.61 7.03
N ILE A 37 1.49 -5.87 7.44
CA ILE A 37 2.41 -5.21 6.51
C ILE A 37 3.77 -5.89 6.61
N HIS A 38 4.21 -6.48 5.52
CA HIS A 38 5.51 -7.16 5.47
C HIS A 38 6.39 -6.59 4.35
N SER A 39 7.59 -6.13 4.71
CA SER A 39 8.55 -5.54 3.77
C SER A 39 9.60 -6.59 3.35
N TYR A 40 9.59 -6.93 2.07
CA TYR A 40 10.61 -7.76 1.44
C TYR A 40 11.59 -6.87 0.68
N GLY A 41 12.72 -6.51 1.28
CA GLY A 41 13.61 -5.69 0.50
C GLY A 41 14.71 -4.95 1.25
N CYS A 42 15.00 -3.75 0.79
CA CYS A 42 16.05 -2.87 1.33
C CYS A 42 15.52 -2.01 2.48
N GLN A 43 16.38 -1.16 3.04
CA GLN A 43 16.03 -0.24 4.12
C GLN A 43 14.95 0.77 3.70
N GLN A 44 14.90 1.16 2.42
CA GLN A 44 13.84 2.01 1.89
C GLN A 44 12.48 1.33 2.01
N ASN A 45 12.37 0.03 1.68
CA ASN A 45 11.11 -0.70 1.86
C ASN A 45 10.70 -0.79 3.33
N VAL A 46 11.65 -0.88 4.27
CA VAL A 46 11.32 -0.85 5.71
C VAL A 46 10.72 0.51 6.07
N SER A 47 11.37 1.60 5.69
CA SER A 47 10.87 2.96 5.92
C SER A 47 9.49 3.19 5.28
N ASP A 48 9.29 2.72 4.05
CA ASP A 48 8.00 2.84 3.37
C ASP A 48 6.92 2.00 4.07
N GLY A 49 7.27 0.81 4.57
CA GLY A 49 6.38 -0.02 5.39
C GLY A 49 5.94 0.68 6.68
N GLU A 50 6.85 1.39 7.37
CA GLU A 50 6.55 2.19 8.56
C GLU A 50 5.63 3.38 8.23
N LYS A 51 5.79 4.02 7.05
CA LYS A 51 4.87 5.06 6.55
C LYS A 51 3.48 4.49 6.28
N ILE A 52 3.40 3.35 5.57
CA ILE A 52 2.13 2.67 5.30
C ILE A 52 1.41 2.33 6.59
N LYS A 53 2.12 1.81 7.58
CA LYS A 53 1.54 1.55 8.93
C LYS A 53 1.01 2.83 9.56
N GLY A 54 1.77 3.92 9.50
CA GLY A 54 1.32 5.21 9.99
C GLY A 54 0.05 5.72 9.31
N MET A 55 -0.05 5.56 7.99
CA MET A 55 -1.25 5.90 7.21
C MET A 55 -2.45 5.03 7.62
N LEU A 56 -2.28 3.73 7.70
CA LEU A 56 -3.35 2.79 8.08
C LEU A 56 -3.84 3.02 9.52
N SER A 57 -2.92 3.33 10.44
CA SER A 57 -3.29 3.67 11.82
C SER A 57 -4.18 4.90 11.91
N LYS A 58 -3.96 5.92 11.05
CA LYS A 58 -4.81 7.12 10.98
C LYS A 58 -6.26 6.81 10.59
N VAL A 59 -6.49 5.74 9.86
CA VAL A 59 -7.83 5.31 9.43
C VAL A 59 -8.36 4.11 10.21
N GLY A 60 -7.79 3.86 11.39
CA GLY A 60 -8.35 2.95 12.40
C GLY A 60 -7.85 1.51 12.34
N TYR A 61 -6.88 1.16 11.47
CA TYR A 61 -6.28 -0.17 11.50
C TYR A 61 -5.33 -0.37 12.69
N GLU A 62 -5.32 -1.56 13.22
CA GLU A 62 -4.26 -2.12 14.08
C GLU A 62 -3.42 -3.15 13.31
N PHE A 63 -2.35 -3.66 13.90
CA PHE A 63 -1.39 -4.50 13.17
C PHE A 63 -1.24 -5.87 13.81
N THR A 64 -1.15 -6.90 12.96
CA THR A 64 -0.89 -8.27 13.35
C THR A 64 0.28 -8.86 12.56
N SER A 65 0.87 -9.93 13.08
CA SER A 65 1.81 -10.79 12.36
C SER A 65 1.16 -12.10 11.87
N ASP A 66 -0.08 -12.37 12.27
CA ASP A 66 -0.81 -13.58 11.83
C ASP A 66 -1.64 -13.27 10.58
N VAL A 67 -1.37 -14.00 9.52
CA VAL A 67 -2.09 -13.87 8.24
C VAL A 67 -3.58 -14.26 8.36
N ASN A 68 -3.94 -15.10 9.35
CA ASN A 68 -5.31 -15.56 9.52
C ASN A 68 -6.20 -14.52 10.22
N GLU A 69 -5.62 -13.59 10.95
CA GLU A 69 -6.35 -12.54 11.66
C GLU A 69 -6.53 -11.28 10.82
N ALA A 70 -5.71 -11.12 9.75
CA ALA A 70 -5.65 -9.88 8.97
C ALA A 70 -6.88 -9.69 8.07
N GLN A 71 -7.38 -8.45 8.00
CA GLN A 71 -8.34 -7.97 7.00
C GLN A 71 -7.65 -7.33 5.80
N LEU A 72 -6.39 -6.88 5.99
CA LEU A 72 -5.53 -6.37 4.94
C LEU A 72 -4.15 -7.02 5.04
N ILE A 73 -3.69 -7.67 3.99
CA ILE A 73 -2.31 -8.15 3.86
C ILE A 73 -1.65 -7.34 2.75
N LEU A 74 -0.58 -6.62 3.09
CA LEU A 74 0.16 -5.81 2.13
C LEU A 74 1.64 -6.18 2.14
N TYR A 75 2.14 -6.68 1.01
CA TYR A 75 3.54 -6.98 0.78
C TYR A 75 4.23 -5.80 0.08
N ASN A 76 5.12 -5.14 0.79
CA ASN A 76 5.98 -4.10 0.25
C ASN A 76 7.29 -4.71 -0.28
N THR A 77 7.56 -4.53 -1.57
CA THR A 77 8.48 -5.38 -2.31
C THR A 77 9.57 -4.59 -3.03
N CYS A 78 10.76 -5.18 -3.11
CA CYS A 78 11.96 -4.59 -3.71
C CYS A 78 12.19 -5.11 -5.12
N ALA A 79 12.60 -4.22 -6.03
CA ALA A 79 12.98 -4.57 -7.41
C ALA A 79 14.44 -5.00 -7.56
N VAL A 80 15.29 -4.78 -6.55
CA VAL A 80 16.76 -4.96 -6.65
C VAL A 80 17.22 -6.32 -6.13
N ARG A 81 16.40 -7.02 -5.36
CA ARG A 81 16.75 -8.31 -4.75
C ARG A 81 16.07 -9.45 -5.51
N GLU A 82 16.82 -10.18 -6.30
CA GLU A 82 16.36 -11.28 -7.14
C GLU A 82 15.50 -12.31 -6.36
N ASN A 83 15.91 -12.68 -5.15
CA ASN A 83 15.14 -13.60 -4.30
C ASN A 83 13.88 -12.98 -3.64
N ALA A 84 13.66 -11.68 -3.75
CA ALA A 84 12.47 -11.05 -3.16
C ALA A 84 11.22 -11.34 -4.00
N GLU A 85 11.37 -11.33 -5.30
CA GLU A 85 10.28 -11.60 -6.26
C GLU A 85 9.73 -13.02 -6.10
N ASP A 86 10.62 -14.03 -6.10
CA ASP A 86 10.23 -15.43 -5.95
C ASP A 86 9.55 -15.70 -4.59
N LYS A 87 10.09 -15.10 -3.51
CA LYS A 87 9.47 -15.21 -2.19
C LYS A 87 8.08 -14.63 -2.14
N VAL A 88 7.88 -13.47 -2.78
CA VAL A 88 6.56 -12.82 -2.83
C VAL A 88 5.58 -13.67 -3.63
N PHE A 89 5.97 -14.17 -4.80
CA PHE A 89 5.10 -15.02 -5.60
C PHE A 89 4.75 -16.33 -4.90
N GLY A 90 5.70 -16.96 -4.19
CA GLY A 90 5.42 -18.12 -3.34
C GLY A 90 4.38 -17.81 -2.27
N LYS A 91 4.57 -16.70 -1.53
CA LYS A 91 3.63 -16.27 -0.50
C LYS A 91 2.24 -15.91 -1.05
N LEU A 92 2.16 -15.32 -2.24
CA LEU A 92 0.87 -15.08 -2.88
C LEU A 92 0.11 -16.36 -3.20
N GLY A 93 0.85 -17.43 -3.58
CA GLY A 93 0.25 -18.75 -3.76
C GLY A 93 -0.42 -19.28 -2.48
N ASP A 94 0.28 -19.14 -1.35
CA ASP A 94 -0.21 -19.56 -0.02
C ASP A 94 -1.49 -18.80 0.39
N LEU A 95 -1.59 -17.50 0.05
CA LEU A 95 -2.73 -16.65 0.39
C LEU A 95 -4.02 -16.97 -0.39
N LYS A 96 -3.95 -17.77 -1.45
CA LYS A 96 -5.11 -18.12 -2.27
C LYS A 96 -6.21 -18.77 -1.43
N HIS A 97 -5.85 -19.76 -0.62
CA HIS A 97 -6.81 -20.44 0.25
C HIS A 97 -7.42 -19.54 1.32
N LEU A 98 -6.63 -18.58 1.85
CA LEU A 98 -7.15 -17.61 2.80
C LEU A 98 -8.20 -16.70 2.16
N LYS A 99 -7.97 -16.24 0.94
CA LYS A 99 -8.93 -15.43 0.18
C LYS A 99 -10.20 -16.22 -0.17
N GLU A 100 -10.09 -17.50 -0.49
CA GLU A 100 -11.23 -18.37 -0.77
C GLU A 100 -12.12 -18.56 0.49
N ASN A 101 -11.51 -18.63 1.68
CA ASN A 101 -12.22 -18.76 2.95
C ASN A 101 -12.73 -17.41 3.49
N ASN A 102 -12.06 -16.32 3.18
CA ASN A 102 -12.45 -14.96 3.56
C ASN A 102 -12.41 -14.03 2.34
N PRO A 103 -13.51 -13.91 1.59
CA PRO A 103 -13.59 -13.05 0.41
C PRO A 103 -13.34 -11.56 0.69
N GLU A 104 -13.62 -11.10 1.92
CA GLU A 104 -13.42 -9.70 2.34
C GLU A 104 -11.94 -9.37 2.65
N LEU A 105 -11.07 -10.39 2.77
CA LEU A 105 -9.64 -10.18 2.95
C LEU A 105 -9.05 -9.42 1.75
N ILE A 106 -8.45 -8.28 2.00
CA ILE A 106 -7.74 -7.50 0.96
C ILE A 106 -6.29 -7.96 0.91
N ILE A 107 -5.84 -8.39 -0.27
CA ILE A 107 -4.45 -8.77 -0.53
C ILE A 107 -3.82 -7.76 -1.49
N GLY A 108 -2.74 -7.11 -1.04
CA GLY A 108 -2.07 -6.09 -1.82
C GLY A 108 -0.56 -6.28 -1.95
N ILE A 109 -0.01 -5.71 -3.02
CA ILE A 109 1.42 -5.62 -3.30
C ILE A 109 1.77 -4.19 -3.64
N CYS A 110 2.84 -3.68 -3.04
CA CYS A 110 3.34 -2.34 -3.33
C CYS A 110 4.87 -2.29 -3.39
N GLY A 111 5.40 -1.11 -3.66
CA GLY A 111 6.82 -0.84 -3.69
C GLY A 111 7.46 -0.98 -5.07
N CYS A 112 8.80 -0.98 -5.11
CA CYS A 112 9.59 -0.90 -6.35
C CYS A 112 9.32 -2.06 -7.33
N MET A 113 9.09 -3.28 -6.82
CA MET A 113 8.77 -4.44 -7.65
C MET A 113 7.40 -4.24 -8.33
N ALA A 114 6.40 -3.75 -7.60
CA ALA A 114 5.07 -3.49 -8.11
C ALA A 114 5.03 -2.40 -9.19
N GLN A 115 5.97 -1.45 -9.16
CA GLN A 115 6.11 -0.39 -10.17
C GLN A 115 6.45 -0.94 -11.56
N GLN A 116 7.01 -2.14 -11.66
CA GLN A 116 7.38 -2.74 -12.95
C GLN A 116 6.14 -3.25 -13.69
N LYS A 117 5.86 -2.71 -14.88
CA LYS A 117 4.67 -3.04 -15.69
C LYS A 117 4.51 -4.55 -15.94
N HIS A 118 5.60 -5.24 -16.28
CA HIS A 118 5.55 -6.69 -16.54
C HIS A 118 5.21 -7.52 -15.30
N VAL A 119 5.67 -7.08 -14.11
CA VAL A 119 5.34 -7.73 -12.83
C VAL A 119 3.85 -7.51 -12.49
N ALA A 120 3.36 -6.28 -12.59
CA ALA A 120 1.96 -5.97 -12.36
C ALA A 120 1.03 -6.74 -13.31
N GLU A 121 1.39 -6.86 -14.60
CA GLU A 121 0.65 -7.66 -15.58
C GLU A 121 0.66 -9.15 -15.24
N LYS A 122 1.81 -9.70 -14.81
CA LYS A 122 1.92 -11.08 -14.34
C LYS A 122 0.98 -11.32 -13.16
N ILE A 123 1.00 -10.40 -12.16
CA ILE A 123 0.11 -10.49 -11.01
C ILE A 123 -1.36 -10.44 -11.45
N LYS A 124 -1.72 -9.48 -12.31
CA LYS A 124 -3.08 -9.32 -12.81
C LYS A 124 -3.63 -10.56 -13.49
N LYS A 125 -2.80 -11.26 -14.26
CA LYS A 125 -3.18 -12.46 -15.03
C LYS A 125 -3.19 -13.73 -14.17
N THR A 126 -2.19 -13.90 -13.28
CA THR A 126 -1.92 -15.19 -12.62
C THR A 126 -2.49 -15.23 -11.19
N TYR A 127 -2.43 -14.11 -10.45
CA TYR A 127 -2.80 -14.05 -9.03
C TYR A 127 -4.12 -13.30 -8.84
N ARG A 128 -5.22 -13.97 -9.14
CA ARG A 128 -6.57 -13.37 -9.10
C ARG A 128 -7.02 -12.97 -7.71
N GLN A 129 -6.43 -13.55 -6.66
CA GLN A 129 -6.67 -13.23 -5.26
C GLN A 129 -6.06 -11.91 -4.82
N VAL A 130 -5.19 -11.28 -5.62
CA VAL A 130 -4.60 -9.98 -5.32
C VAL A 130 -5.55 -8.88 -5.75
N ASP A 131 -5.99 -8.05 -4.82
CA ASP A 131 -6.94 -6.96 -5.02
C ASP A 131 -6.27 -5.63 -5.33
N LEU A 132 -5.08 -5.38 -4.74
CA LEU A 132 -4.39 -4.11 -4.78
C LEU A 132 -2.95 -4.26 -5.27
N VAL A 133 -2.59 -3.55 -6.33
CA VAL A 133 -1.20 -3.41 -6.76
C VAL A 133 -0.92 -1.93 -7.02
N PHE A 134 0.07 -1.37 -6.33
CA PHE A 134 0.47 0.02 -6.57
C PHE A 134 1.97 0.23 -6.46
N GLY A 135 2.46 1.12 -7.31
CA GLY A 135 3.87 1.47 -7.37
C GLY A 135 4.29 2.51 -6.33
N THR A 136 5.55 2.89 -6.39
CA THR A 136 6.18 3.82 -5.45
C THR A 136 5.63 5.25 -5.54
N PHE A 137 5.01 5.63 -6.66
CA PHE A 137 4.44 6.97 -6.84
C PHE A 137 2.97 7.08 -6.41
N ALA A 138 2.34 5.98 -6.03
CA ALA A 138 0.92 5.94 -5.71
C ALA A 138 0.61 5.86 -4.21
N TYR A 139 1.61 6.07 -3.32
CA TYR A 139 1.38 6.03 -1.87
C TYR A 139 0.33 7.05 -1.41
N ASN A 140 0.35 8.27 -1.95
CA ASN A 140 -0.60 9.32 -1.58
C ASN A 140 -2.05 8.97 -1.93
N ASP A 141 -2.25 8.06 -2.91
CA ASP A 141 -3.56 7.61 -3.37
C ASP A 141 -4.06 6.34 -2.64
N MET A 142 -3.30 5.83 -1.68
CA MET A 142 -3.60 4.57 -1.00
C MET A 142 -4.98 4.56 -0.35
N TYR A 143 -5.41 5.67 0.26
CA TYR A 143 -6.73 5.75 0.89
C TYR A 143 -7.87 5.64 -0.12
N ASN A 144 -7.74 6.30 -1.29
CA ASN A 144 -8.74 6.21 -2.35
C ASN A 144 -8.82 4.78 -2.89
N MET A 145 -7.67 4.14 -3.14
CA MET A 145 -7.60 2.76 -3.60
C MET A 145 -8.23 1.79 -2.60
N LEU A 146 -7.91 1.90 -1.31
CA LEU A 146 -8.51 1.05 -0.27
C LEU A 146 -10.02 1.25 -0.16
N TRP A 147 -10.48 2.51 -0.18
CA TRP A 147 -11.91 2.79 -0.14
C TRP A 147 -12.64 2.22 -1.36
N GLU A 148 -12.06 2.33 -2.53
CA GLU A 148 -12.66 1.78 -3.75
C GLU A 148 -12.76 0.25 -3.70
N ILE A 149 -11.75 -0.45 -3.19
CA ILE A 149 -11.79 -1.91 -3.00
C ILE A 149 -12.88 -2.28 -1.98
N ILE A 150 -12.94 -1.61 -0.83
CA ILE A 150 -13.92 -1.90 0.22
C ILE A 150 -15.36 -1.64 -0.26
N SER A 151 -15.57 -0.56 -1.03
CA SER A 151 -16.92 -0.14 -1.45
C SER A 151 -17.44 -0.84 -2.69
N LYS A 152 -16.54 -1.24 -3.62
CA LYS A 152 -16.93 -1.79 -4.94
C LYS A 152 -16.47 -3.22 -5.16
N HIS A 153 -15.56 -3.75 -4.32
CA HIS A 153 -14.91 -5.06 -4.47
C HIS A 153 -14.13 -5.20 -5.79
N ASP A 154 -13.69 -4.08 -6.37
CA ASP A 154 -12.92 -4.06 -7.61
C ASP A 154 -11.43 -4.22 -7.32
N ARG A 155 -10.71 -4.87 -8.25
CA ARG A 155 -9.25 -4.98 -8.19
C ARG A 155 -8.60 -3.72 -8.74
N ILE A 156 -7.66 -3.13 -8.00
CA ILE A 156 -6.99 -1.89 -8.38
C ILE A 156 -5.52 -2.13 -8.69
N PHE A 157 -5.07 -1.61 -9.85
CA PHE A 157 -3.70 -1.64 -10.31
C PHE A 157 -3.27 -0.22 -10.67
N ASN A 158 -2.57 0.46 -9.76
CA ASN A 158 -2.13 1.83 -9.94
C ASN A 158 -0.61 1.91 -10.09
N LEU A 159 -0.13 2.04 -11.32
CA LEU A 159 1.26 2.24 -11.68
C LEU A 159 1.47 3.67 -12.20
N SER A 160 0.97 4.65 -11.47
CA SER A 160 1.13 6.06 -11.84
C SER A 160 2.60 6.36 -12.14
N GLU A 161 2.85 7.07 -13.23
CA GLU A 161 4.18 7.61 -13.59
C GLU A 161 4.29 9.08 -13.19
N ASN A 162 3.18 9.67 -12.71
CA ASN A 162 3.17 11.04 -12.26
C ASN A 162 3.87 11.13 -10.91
N HIS A 163 4.95 11.89 -10.88
CA HIS A 163 5.63 12.25 -9.64
C HIS A 163 4.71 13.17 -8.85
N VAL A 164 3.99 12.60 -7.91
CA VAL A 164 3.30 13.38 -6.89
C VAL A 164 4.32 13.68 -5.82
N ASP A 165 4.40 14.93 -5.38
CA ASP A 165 5.25 15.34 -4.27
C ASP A 165 5.07 14.34 -3.11
N ILE A 166 6.18 13.76 -2.69
CA ILE A 166 6.17 12.81 -1.58
C ILE A 166 5.76 13.61 -0.36
N ASN A 167 4.53 13.40 0.09
CA ASN A 167 4.07 14.04 1.31
C ASN A 167 4.86 13.47 2.49
N GLU A 168 5.78 14.27 3.04
CA GLU A 168 6.64 13.89 4.17
C GLU A 168 5.91 13.90 5.52
N ASP A 169 4.69 14.44 5.58
CA ASP A 169 3.90 14.58 6.80
C ASP A 169 3.28 13.27 7.29
N PHE A 170 3.58 12.13 6.65
CA PHE A 170 3.10 10.84 7.11
C PHE A 170 3.79 10.43 8.40
N LEU A 171 2.97 10.22 9.43
CA LEU A 171 3.41 9.61 10.67
C LEU A 171 4.04 8.24 10.36
N GLN A 172 5.29 8.03 10.77
CA GLN A 172 5.94 6.73 10.67
C GLN A 172 5.68 5.92 11.94
N LEU A 173 5.05 4.77 11.80
CA LEU A 173 4.88 3.81 12.90
C LEU A 173 6.07 2.84 12.86
N ARG A 174 7.06 3.12 13.71
CA ARG A 174 8.33 2.39 13.74
C ARG A 174 8.17 1.05 14.43
N ASP A 175 8.74 0.01 13.80
CA ASP A 175 8.80 -1.33 14.36
C ASP A 175 9.93 -1.47 15.38
N ASP A 176 11.00 -0.70 15.23
CA ASP A 176 12.19 -0.73 16.11
C ASP A 176 12.22 0.50 17.02
N LYS A 177 12.45 0.27 18.30
CA LYS A 177 12.55 1.35 19.32
C LYS A 177 13.90 2.07 19.30
N ILE A 178 14.92 1.48 18.72
CA ILE A 178 16.31 1.97 18.76
C ILE A 178 16.74 2.52 17.41
N ARG A 179 16.32 1.89 16.30
CA ARG A 179 16.70 2.27 14.95
C ARG A 179 15.57 2.99 14.24
N ALA A 180 15.94 4.04 13.51
CA ALA A 180 15.02 4.75 12.62
C ALA A 180 15.70 4.96 11.27
N PHE A 181 14.96 4.70 10.19
CA PHE A 181 15.41 5.04 8.85
C PHE A 181 14.81 6.38 8.46
N VAL A 182 15.67 7.33 8.11
CA VAL A 182 15.28 8.66 7.63
C VAL A 182 15.69 8.73 6.16
N PRO A 183 14.75 8.64 5.21
CA PRO A 183 15.06 8.86 3.81
C PRO A 183 15.44 10.34 3.61
N ILE A 184 16.63 10.56 3.07
CA ILE A 184 17.17 11.91 2.79
C ILE A 184 17.08 12.25 1.30
N MET A 185 16.73 11.27 0.47
CA MET A 185 16.66 11.42 -0.97
C MET A 185 15.84 10.28 -1.58
N TYR A 186 15.06 10.58 -2.60
CA TYR A 186 14.37 9.59 -3.44
C TYR A 186 14.91 9.65 -4.86
N GLY A 187 15.01 8.48 -5.52
CA GLY A 187 15.43 8.37 -6.90
C GLY A 187 16.93 8.42 -7.12
N CYS A 188 17.35 8.41 -8.39
CA CYS A 188 18.75 8.50 -8.80
C CYS A 188 18.88 9.00 -10.25
N ASN A 189 19.81 9.92 -10.49
CA ASN A 189 20.08 10.49 -11.83
C ASN A 189 21.23 9.79 -12.57
N ASN A 190 21.84 8.74 -12.01
CA ASN A 190 23.05 8.16 -12.58
C ASN A 190 22.83 7.13 -13.70
N PHE A 191 21.67 6.75 -14.06
CA PHE A 191 21.35 5.83 -15.17
C PHE A 191 22.42 4.76 -15.47
N CYS A 192 22.95 4.11 -14.43
CA CYS A 192 23.89 3.01 -14.62
C CYS A 192 23.21 1.87 -15.41
N THR A 193 23.94 1.23 -16.33
CA THR A 193 23.40 0.28 -17.32
C THR A 193 22.64 -0.93 -16.70
N TYR A 194 22.97 -1.29 -15.47
CA TYR A 194 22.35 -2.41 -14.73
C TYR A 194 21.34 -1.97 -13.65
N CYS A 195 21.11 -0.66 -13.50
CA CYS A 195 20.35 -0.16 -12.35
C CYS A 195 18.90 0.14 -12.68
N ILE A 196 17.98 -0.48 -11.92
CA ILE A 196 16.54 -0.26 -12.06
C ILE A 196 16.03 1.02 -11.36
N VAL A 197 16.82 1.60 -10.43
CA VAL A 197 16.38 2.67 -9.53
C VAL A 197 15.76 3.87 -10.25
N PRO A 198 16.34 4.45 -11.32
CA PRO A 198 15.72 5.58 -12.01
C PRO A 198 14.33 5.28 -12.59
N TYR A 199 14.04 4.02 -12.86
CA TYR A 199 12.78 3.57 -13.48
C TYR A 199 11.69 3.24 -12.48
N VAL A 200 12.05 2.92 -11.23
CA VAL A 200 11.10 2.50 -10.19
C VAL A 200 11.00 3.45 -9.00
N LEU A 201 12.00 4.33 -8.82
CA LEU A 201 12.02 5.38 -7.78
C LEU A 201 12.17 6.80 -8.39
N SER A 202 12.19 6.92 -9.73
CA SER A 202 12.34 8.19 -10.46
C SER A 202 13.73 8.85 -10.40
N LEU A 203 13.80 10.04 -10.96
CA LEU A 203 14.91 10.95 -10.81
C LEU A 203 14.99 11.49 -9.38
N ILE A 204 16.12 12.07 -9.00
CA ILE A 204 16.31 12.58 -7.65
C ILE A 204 15.28 13.65 -7.32
N HIS A 205 14.60 13.44 -6.19
CA HIS A 205 13.83 14.44 -5.47
C HIS A 205 14.48 14.65 -4.10
N ILE A 206 14.80 15.89 -3.79
CA ILE A 206 15.38 16.34 -2.51
C ILE A 206 14.37 17.20 -1.81
#